data_e7100532b3bafd1611d8919a10b0297a
#
_entry.id   e7100532b3bafd1611d8919a10b0297a
#
_cell.length_a   1.000
_cell.length_b   1.000
_cell.length_c   1.000
_cell.angle_alpha   90.00
_cell.angle_beta   90.00
_cell.angle_gamma   90.00
#
_symmetry.space_group_name_H-M   'P 1'
#
loop_
_entity.id
_entity.type
_entity.pdbx_description
1 polymer ?
#
loop_
_entity_poly.entity_id
_entity_poly.type
_entity_poly.pdbx_seq_one_letter_code
_entity_poly.pdbx_strand_id
1 'polypeptide(L)'
;PENLQIDKPLIAHGIGVVGEEGPVFGPLDLELPDKKLVFLSGRDGSGRTALALALSGRMRLSTGTLEVCGHKKQKHIRESVAIAGVDAIDELDRNVKVRDILNEHRAWGHHWYRWVARVDENYRDRILGPVYGERSFPDLDLYVSQIPSLDRLLIRIALSLHPAHR
;
A
#
# COMPACT_ATOMS: atom_id res chain seq x y z
N PRO A 1 -9.84 -1.72 28.82
CA PRO A 1 -9.05 -1.26 27.68
C PRO A 1 -9.87 -0.20 26.96
N GLU A 2 -9.46 1.07 27.23
CA GLU A 2 -10.05 2.21 26.56
C GLU A 2 -9.74 2.11 25.06
N ASN A 3 -10.78 2.03 24.27
CA ASN A 3 -10.72 2.28 22.84
C ASN A 3 -10.32 3.76 22.69
N LEU A 4 -9.03 4.03 22.54
CA LEU A 4 -8.52 5.30 22.06
C LEU A 4 -9.08 5.48 20.65
N GLN A 5 -10.18 6.21 20.55
CA GLN A 5 -10.77 6.61 19.28
C GLN A 5 -9.81 7.67 18.70
N ILE A 6 -8.95 7.24 17.80
CA ILE A 6 -8.01 8.13 17.10
C ILE A 6 -8.83 8.82 16.03
N ASP A 7 -9.37 10.01 16.36
CA ASP A 7 -10.19 10.84 15.44
C ASP A 7 -9.39 11.30 14.20
N LYS A 8 -8.08 11.32 14.30
CA LYS A 8 -7.15 11.73 13.23
C LYS A 8 -6.00 10.73 13.12
N PRO A 9 -6.14 9.70 12.30
CA PRO A 9 -5.13 8.65 12.18
C PRO A 9 -3.82 9.13 11.54
N LEU A 10 -3.82 10.30 10.85
CA LEU A 10 -2.62 10.89 10.30
C LEU A 10 -2.61 12.40 10.52
N ILE A 11 -1.53 12.88 11.14
CA ILE A 11 -1.27 14.29 11.39
C ILE A 11 0.16 14.58 10.92
N ALA A 12 0.30 15.56 10.04
CA ALA A 12 1.56 16.04 9.52
C ALA A 12 1.66 17.55 9.68
N HIS A 13 2.77 18.05 10.22
CA HIS A 13 3.04 19.47 10.39
C HIS A 13 4.34 19.87 9.73
N GLY A 14 4.28 20.77 8.76
CA GLY A 14 5.42 21.34 8.04
C GLY A 14 6.27 20.28 7.35
N ILE A 15 5.68 19.14 6.95
CA ILE A 15 6.45 18.06 6.34
C ILE A 15 6.98 18.45 4.97
N GLY A 16 8.23 18.11 4.71
CA GLY A 16 8.86 18.33 3.43
C GLY A 16 10.02 17.38 3.18
N VAL A 17 10.31 17.19 1.91
CA VAL A 17 11.45 16.42 1.43
C VAL A 17 12.28 17.29 0.49
N VAL A 18 13.58 17.31 0.70
CA VAL A 18 14.57 17.99 -0.14
C VAL A 18 15.47 16.92 -0.73
N GLY A 19 15.58 16.91 -2.05
CA GLY A 19 16.51 16.06 -2.81
C GLY A 19 17.79 16.82 -3.20
N GLU A 20 18.63 16.18 -4.01
CA GLU A 20 19.89 16.78 -4.49
C GLU A 20 19.64 18.03 -5.37
N GLU A 21 18.55 18.02 -6.14
CA GLU A 21 18.18 19.11 -7.06
C GLU A 21 17.31 20.18 -6.41
N GLY A 22 17.00 20.05 -5.11
CA GLY A 22 16.16 21.00 -4.37
C GLY A 22 14.90 20.38 -3.78
N PRO A 23 13.89 21.21 -3.42
CA PRO A 23 12.66 20.73 -2.80
C PRO A 23 11.87 19.78 -3.71
N VAL A 24 11.56 18.58 -3.20
CA VAL A 24 10.70 17.61 -3.87
C VAL A 24 9.22 17.89 -3.57
N PHE A 25 8.91 18.17 -2.31
CA PHE A 25 7.62 18.70 -1.87
C PHE A 25 7.75 19.38 -0.51
N GLY A 26 6.75 20.17 -0.16
CA GLY A 26 6.59 20.83 1.14
C GLY A 26 7.15 22.25 1.20
N PRO A 27 7.04 22.89 2.37
CA PRO A 27 6.39 22.39 3.59
C PRO A 27 4.88 22.21 3.43
N LEU A 28 4.31 21.18 4.05
CA LEU A 28 2.90 20.84 3.96
C LEU A 28 2.34 20.43 5.33
N ASP A 29 1.18 20.98 5.68
CA ASP A 29 0.35 20.54 6.80
C ASP A 29 -0.78 19.68 6.27
N LEU A 30 -1.03 18.53 6.90
CA LEU A 30 -2.04 17.59 6.47
C LEU A 30 -2.63 16.85 7.68
N GLU A 31 -3.94 16.79 7.73
CA GLU A 31 -4.69 15.96 8.67
C GLU A 31 -5.63 15.05 7.88
N LEU A 32 -5.50 13.74 8.04
CA LEU A 32 -6.44 12.79 7.45
C LEU A 32 -7.40 12.29 8.52
N PRO A 33 -8.71 12.36 8.25
CA PRO A 33 -9.72 11.84 9.17
C PRO A 33 -9.76 10.32 9.13
N ASP A 34 -10.22 9.69 10.22
CA ASP A 34 -10.43 8.24 10.28
C ASP A 34 -11.56 7.78 9.35
N LYS A 35 -11.41 6.59 8.78
CA LYS A 35 -12.44 5.91 7.96
C LYS A 35 -13.00 6.76 6.81
N LYS A 36 -12.18 7.63 6.24
CA LYS A 36 -12.53 8.45 5.09
C LYS A 36 -11.62 8.19 3.92
N LEU A 37 -12.16 8.33 2.73
CA LEU A 37 -11.38 8.40 1.50
C LEU A 37 -10.99 9.87 1.25
N VAL A 38 -9.69 10.10 1.12
CA VAL A 38 -9.15 11.43 0.83
C VAL A 38 -8.38 11.39 -0.49
N PHE A 39 -8.70 12.31 -1.38
CA PHE A 39 -8.00 12.48 -2.65
C PHE A 39 -6.99 13.61 -2.55
N LEU A 40 -5.73 13.32 -2.86
CA LEU A 40 -4.68 14.32 -3.00
C LEU A 40 -4.38 14.51 -4.49
N SER A 41 -4.59 15.73 -4.99
CA SER A 41 -4.30 16.10 -6.37
C SER A 41 -3.14 17.07 -6.45
N GLY A 42 -2.43 17.07 -7.57
CA GLY A 42 -1.32 17.97 -7.83
C GLY A 42 -0.86 17.85 -9.28
N ARG A 43 -0.08 18.82 -9.75
CA ARG A 43 0.52 18.81 -11.10
C ARG A 43 1.55 17.67 -11.20
N ASP A 44 1.88 17.31 -12.43
CA ASP A 44 3.01 16.39 -12.65
C ASP A 44 4.30 17.01 -12.11
N GLY A 45 5.14 16.19 -11.50
CA GLY A 45 6.35 16.64 -10.81
C GLY A 45 6.14 17.29 -9.44
N SER A 46 4.89 17.37 -8.91
CA SER A 46 4.61 17.99 -7.59
C SER A 46 5.02 17.14 -6.38
N GLY A 47 5.74 16.04 -6.57
CA GLY A 47 6.21 15.19 -5.48
C GLY A 47 5.16 14.26 -4.87
N ARG A 48 4.04 13.97 -5.55
CA ARG A 48 2.96 13.09 -5.05
C ARG A 48 3.46 11.72 -4.61
N THR A 49 4.33 11.10 -5.41
CA THR A 49 4.93 9.79 -5.06
C THR A 49 5.82 9.91 -3.81
N ALA A 50 6.65 10.95 -3.75
CA ALA A 50 7.49 11.20 -2.57
C ALA A 50 6.64 11.46 -1.32
N LEU A 51 5.53 12.20 -1.45
CA LEU A 51 4.58 12.42 -0.37
C LEU A 51 3.96 11.08 0.10
N ALA A 52 3.50 10.23 -0.81
CA ALA A 52 2.95 8.91 -0.45
C ALA A 52 3.99 8.04 0.27
N LEU A 53 5.25 8.03 -0.21
CA LEU A 53 6.35 7.33 0.44
C LEU A 53 6.68 7.89 1.83
N ALA A 54 6.65 9.20 2.00
CA ALA A 54 6.88 9.86 3.28
C ALA A 54 5.77 9.54 4.28
N LEU A 55 4.50 9.70 3.89
CA LEU A 55 3.33 9.41 4.73
C LEU A 55 3.25 7.94 5.14
N SER A 56 3.78 7.03 4.32
CA SER A 56 3.84 5.59 4.62
C SER A 56 5.11 5.15 5.35
N GLY A 57 5.95 6.09 5.79
CA GLY A 57 7.20 5.78 6.48
C GLY A 57 8.28 5.12 5.63
N ARG A 58 8.20 5.23 4.29
CA ARG A 58 9.17 4.66 3.34
C ARG A 58 10.17 5.68 2.81
N MET A 59 9.92 6.96 3.01
CA MET A 59 10.84 8.06 2.70
C MET A 59 11.05 8.92 3.95
N ARG A 60 12.30 9.32 4.21
CA ARG A 60 12.64 10.17 5.35
C ARG A 60 12.24 11.62 5.05
N LEU A 61 11.61 12.26 6.02
CA LEU A 61 11.34 13.69 5.97
C LEU A 61 12.64 14.49 6.17
N SER A 62 12.77 15.58 5.43
CA SER A 62 13.83 16.58 5.63
C SER A 62 13.39 17.62 6.66
N THR A 63 12.09 17.92 6.72
CA THR A 63 11.49 18.90 7.66
C THR A 63 10.17 18.39 8.19
N GLY A 64 9.71 18.98 9.29
CA GLY A 64 8.40 18.73 9.88
C GLY A 64 8.30 17.48 10.73
N THR A 65 7.08 17.18 11.15
CA THR A 65 6.74 16.02 11.99
C THR A 65 5.55 15.28 11.40
N LEU A 66 5.60 13.95 11.51
CA LEU A 66 4.54 13.06 11.06
C LEU A 66 4.17 12.11 12.20
N GLU A 67 2.87 12.00 12.44
CA GLU A 67 2.29 11.01 13.34
C GLU A 67 1.21 10.22 12.59
N VAL A 68 1.30 8.90 12.64
CA VAL A 68 0.32 8.01 12.00
C VAL A 68 -0.12 6.95 12.99
N CYS A 69 -1.41 6.86 13.27
CA CYS A 69 -1.99 5.94 14.24
C CYS A 69 -1.28 5.98 15.61
N GLY A 70 -0.88 7.18 16.07
CA GLY A 70 -0.13 7.38 17.31
C GLY A 70 1.38 7.08 17.21
N HIS A 71 1.87 6.67 16.05
CA HIS A 71 3.29 6.37 15.83
C HIS A 71 4.02 7.54 15.17
N LYS A 72 5.17 7.92 15.76
CA LYS A 72 6.08 8.96 15.22
C LYS A 72 7.35 8.37 14.61
N LYS A 73 7.70 7.15 14.98
CA LYS A 73 8.91 6.49 14.44
C LYS A 73 8.61 5.90 13.06
N GLN A 74 9.43 6.25 12.09
CA GLN A 74 9.31 5.82 10.69
C GLN A 74 9.12 4.30 10.53
N LYS A 75 9.83 3.49 11.32
CA LYS A 75 9.68 2.03 11.30
C LYS A 75 8.25 1.59 11.64
N HIS A 76 7.67 2.12 12.72
CA HIS A 76 6.32 1.75 13.15
C HIS A 76 5.24 2.29 12.19
N ILE A 77 5.45 3.51 11.63
CA ILE A 77 4.58 4.03 10.57
C ILE A 77 4.56 3.07 9.39
N ARG A 78 5.72 2.61 8.93
CA ARG A 78 5.83 1.67 7.80
C ARG A 78 5.15 0.33 8.07
N GLU A 79 5.14 -0.12 9.30
CA GLU A 79 4.44 -1.35 9.73
C GLU A 79 2.91 -1.17 9.80
N SER A 80 2.44 0.07 10.01
CA SER A 80 1.02 0.41 10.18
C SER A 80 0.33 0.89 8.90
N VAL A 81 1.10 1.27 7.87
CA VAL A 81 0.57 1.87 6.64
C VAL A 81 0.87 0.98 5.43
N ALA A 82 -0.19 0.50 4.80
CA ALA A 82 -0.10 -0.14 3.49
C ALA A 82 0.14 0.91 2.39
N ILE A 83 0.88 0.54 1.36
CA ILE A 83 1.04 1.35 0.15
C ILE A 83 0.79 0.47 -1.07
N ALA A 84 0.08 1.01 -2.05
CA ALA A 84 -0.21 0.33 -3.30
C ALA A 84 -0.19 1.33 -4.47
N GLY A 85 0.09 0.84 -5.67
CA GLY A 85 0.10 1.66 -6.88
C GLY A 85 1.39 2.45 -7.09
N VAL A 86 2.47 2.12 -6.38
CA VAL A 86 3.79 2.72 -6.58
C VAL A 86 4.70 1.72 -7.30
N ASP A 87 4.90 1.90 -8.59
CA ASP A 87 5.56 0.92 -9.46
C ASP A 87 6.94 0.47 -8.96
N ALA A 88 7.73 1.38 -8.39
CA ALA A 88 9.02 1.04 -7.79
C ALA A 88 8.95 0.11 -6.56
N ILE A 89 7.75 -0.15 -5.99
CA ILE A 89 7.57 -0.89 -4.74
C ILE A 89 6.75 -2.16 -4.93
N ASP A 90 5.62 -2.05 -5.65
CA ASP A 90 4.59 -3.08 -5.70
C ASP A 90 4.15 -3.44 -7.14
N GLU A 91 5.00 -3.15 -8.13
CA GLU A 91 4.73 -3.54 -9.50
C GLU A 91 4.61 -5.06 -9.62
N LEU A 92 3.56 -5.51 -10.30
CA LEU A 92 3.36 -6.92 -10.59
C LEU A 92 4.14 -7.32 -11.84
N ASP A 93 4.85 -8.44 -11.78
CA ASP A 93 5.49 -9.00 -12.99
C ASP A 93 4.43 -9.33 -14.03
N ARG A 94 4.55 -8.74 -15.20
CA ARG A 94 3.60 -8.88 -16.30
C ARG A 94 3.64 -10.25 -16.98
N ASN A 95 4.72 -11.01 -16.78
CA ASN A 95 4.97 -12.30 -17.44
C ASN A 95 4.55 -13.49 -16.58
N VAL A 96 4.00 -13.26 -15.39
CA VAL A 96 3.46 -14.31 -14.53
C VAL A 96 1.93 -14.31 -14.54
N LYS A 97 1.33 -15.43 -14.19
CA LYS A 97 -0.12 -15.55 -14.07
C LYS A 97 -0.61 -14.94 -12.76
N VAL A 98 -1.86 -14.47 -12.73
CA VAL A 98 -2.50 -13.97 -11.51
C VAL A 98 -2.43 -15.01 -10.39
N ARG A 99 -2.63 -16.29 -10.71
CA ARG A 99 -2.50 -17.43 -9.78
C ARG A 99 -1.13 -17.49 -9.12
N ASP A 100 -0.07 -17.22 -9.86
CA ASP A 100 1.29 -17.33 -9.36
C ASP A 100 1.61 -16.22 -8.37
N ILE A 101 1.11 -15.00 -8.62
CA ILE A 101 1.21 -13.89 -7.66
C ILE A 101 0.51 -14.25 -6.34
N LEU A 102 -0.70 -14.79 -6.39
CA LEU A 102 -1.42 -15.19 -5.19
C LEU A 102 -0.76 -16.38 -4.47
N ASN A 103 -0.16 -17.33 -5.21
CA ASN A 103 0.63 -18.41 -4.64
C ASN A 103 1.87 -17.88 -3.91
N GLU A 104 2.60 -16.96 -4.52
CA GLU A 104 3.75 -16.31 -3.93
C GLU A 104 3.37 -15.56 -2.65
N HIS A 105 2.33 -14.74 -2.71
CA HIS A 105 1.81 -14.04 -1.55
C HIS A 105 1.43 -14.99 -0.42
N ARG A 106 0.77 -16.11 -0.72
CA ARG A 106 0.44 -17.15 0.26
C ARG A 106 1.69 -17.79 0.86
N ALA A 107 2.70 -18.06 0.03
CA ALA A 107 3.95 -18.67 0.45
C ALA A 107 4.75 -17.77 1.41
N TRP A 108 4.75 -16.45 1.20
CA TRP A 108 5.47 -15.51 2.05
C TRP A 108 4.93 -15.43 3.49
N GLY A 109 3.66 -15.81 3.71
CA GLY A 109 3.07 -15.94 5.05
C GLY A 109 3.47 -17.22 5.81
N HIS A 110 4.27 -18.10 5.20
CA HIS A 110 4.66 -19.38 5.78
C HIS A 110 6.18 -19.53 5.86
N HIS A 111 6.64 -20.33 6.84
CA HIS A 111 8.07 -20.68 6.92
C HIS A 111 8.50 -21.47 5.67
N TRP A 112 9.69 -21.20 5.18
CA TRP A 112 10.27 -21.79 3.96
C TRP A 112 10.25 -23.33 3.88
N TYR A 113 10.17 -24.02 5.02
CA TYR A 113 10.13 -25.49 5.10
C TYR A 113 8.69 -26.07 5.13
N ARG A 114 7.64 -25.22 5.12
CA ARG A 114 6.24 -25.70 5.09
C ARG A 114 5.74 -25.75 3.66
N TRP A 115 5.18 -26.90 3.30
CA TRP A 115 4.50 -27.04 2.02
C TRP A 115 3.24 -26.14 2.02
N VAL A 116 3.15 -25.25 1.05
CA VAL A 116 2.01 -24.34 0.92
C VAL A 116 1.13 -24.86 -0.21
N ALA A 117 -0.14 -25.12 0.10
CA ALA A 117 -1.11 -25.55 -0.90
C ALA A 117 -1.28 -24.46 -1.98
N ARG A 118 -1.57 -24.88 -3.20
CA ARG A 118 -1.89 -23.94 -4.29
C ARG A 118 -3.13 -23.11 -3.91
N VAL A 119 -3.19 -21.90 -4.45
CA VAL A 119 -4.33 -21.00 -4.27
C VAL A 119 -5.60 -21.66 -4.79
N ASP A 120 -6.58 -21.73 -3.91
CA ASP A 120 -7.95 -22.13 -4.15
C ASP A 120 -8.90 -20.91 -4.19
N GLU A 121 -10.16 -21.16 -4.52
CA GLU A 121 -11.16 -20.09 -4.58
C GLU A 121 -11.36 -19.41 -3.23
N ASN A 122 -11.33 -20.16 -2.13
CA ASN A 122 -11.48 -19.60 -0.79
C ASN A 122 -10.38 -18.61 -0.45
N TYR A 123 -9.13 -18.93 -0.86
CA TYR A 123 -8.01 -18.01 -0.65
C TYR A 123 -8.14 -16.77 -1.51
N ARG A 124 -8.47 -16.92 -2.80
CA ARG A 124 -8.75 -15.82 -3.72
C ARG A 124 -9.80 -14.87 -3.13
N ASP A 125 -10.96 -15.43 -2.73
CA ASP A 125 -12.10 -14.65 -2.24
C ASP A 125 -11.76 -13.90 -0.94
N ARG A 126 -10.98 -14.52 -0.07
CA ARG A 126 -10.52 -13.89 1.16
C ARG A 126 -9.59 -12.71 0.90
N ILE A 127 -8.67 -12.83 -0.08
CA ILE A 127 -7.69 -11.80 -0.38
C ILE A 127 -8.28 -10.70 -1.27
N LEU A 128 -8.96 -11.07 -2.35
CA LEU A 128 -9.45 -10.12 -3.35
C LEU A 128 -10.85 -9.58 -3.00
N GLY A 129 -11.70 -10.37 -2.36
CA GLY A 129 -13.10 -10.01 -2.09
C GLY A 129 -13.30 -8.65 -1.44
N PRO A 130 -12.59 -8.29 -0.36
CA PRO A 130 -12.73 -6.98 0.29
C PRO A 130 -12.49 -5.78 -0.62
N VAL A 131 -11.68 -5.94 -1.67
CA VAL A 131 -11.32 -4.87 -2.61
C VAL A 131 -12.20 -4.88 -3.85
N TYR A 132 -12.59 -6.07 -4.33
CA TYR A 132 -13.40 -6.23 -5.54
C TYR A 132 -14.90 -6.00 -5.29
N GLY A 133 -15.40 -6.27 -4.07
CA GLY A 133 -16.82 -6.16 -3.76
C GLY A 133 -17.66 -7.05 -4.68
N GLU A 134 -18.62 -6.46 -5.40
CA GLU A 134 -19.49 -7.16 -6.36
C GLU A 134 -18.84 -7.36 -7.75
N ARG A 135 -17.64 -6.83 -7.97
CA ARG A 135 -16.94 -6.97 -9.23
C ARG A 135 -16.40 -8.39 -9.41
N SER A 136 -16.54 -8.94 -10.60
CA SER A 136 -15.95 -10.25 -10.94
C SER A 136 -14.43 -10.22 -10.85
N PHE A 137 -13.84 -11.29 -10.31
CA PHE A 137 -12.39 -11.48 -10.30
C PHE A 137 -11.86 -11.77 -11.70
N PRO A 138 -10.61 -11.38 -12.01
CA PRO A 138 -9.96 -11.82 -13.22
C PRO A 138 -9.75 -13.35 -13.19
N ASP A 139 -9.71 -13.96 -14.36
CA ASP A 139 -9.31 -15.36 -14.47
C ASP A 139 -7.86 -15.53 -13.96
N LEU A 140 -7.68 -16.45 -13.02
CA LEU A 140 -6.39 -16.70 -12.37
C LEU A 140 -5.33 -17.26 -13.33
N ASP A 141 -5.74 -17.82 -14.44
CA ASP A 141 -4.83 -18.42 -15.43
C ASP A 141 -4.37 -17.41 -16.50
N LEU A 142 -4.92 -16.19 -16.51
CA LEU A 142 -4.42 -15.10 -17.33
C LEU A 142 -3.09 -14.55 -16.81
N TYR A 143 -2.25 -14.12 -17.74
CA TYR A 143 -1.06 -13.35 -17.41
C TYR A 143 -1.44 -11.95 -16.92
N VAL A 144 -0.63 -11.37 -16.05
CA VAL A 144 -0.82 -9.99 -15.55
C VAL A 144 -0.87 -8.97 -16.69
N SER A 145 -0.15 -9.21 -17.78
CA SER A 145 -0.21 -8.39 -18.99
C SER A 145 -1.57 -8.41 -19.70
N GLN A 146 -2.36 -9.46 -19.50
CA GLN A 146 -3.65 -9.68 -20.19
C GLN A 146 -4.85 -9.12 -19.42
N ILE A 147 -4.69 -8.85 -18.11
CA ILE A 147 -5.77 -8.30 -17.31
C ILE A 147 -5.83 -6.76 -17.43
N PRO A 148 -7.01 -6.14 -17.27
CA PRO A 148 -7.18 -4.69 -17.28
C PRO A 148 -6.29 -3.98 -16.23
N SER A 149 -5.92 -2.73 -16.51
CA SER A 149 -5.10 -1.93 -15.57
C SER A 149 -5.77 -1.74 -14.22
N LEU A 150 -7.10 -1.63 -14.20
CA LEU A 150 -7.86 -1.55 -12.96
C LEU A 150 -7.69 -2.83 -12.12
N ASP A 151 -7.78 -4.01 -12.73
CA ASP A 151 -7.63 -5.27 -12.00
C ASP A 151 -6.19 -5.42 -11.45
N ARG A 152 -5.17 -4.97 -12.20
CA ARG A 152 -3.79 -4.91 -11.69
C ARG A 152 -3.69 -4.02 -10.44
N LEU A 153 -4.33 -2.85 -10.46
CA LEU A 153 -4.34 -1.95 -9.30
C LEU A 153 -5.10 -2.57 -8.12
N LEU A 154 -6.28 -3.17 -8.36
CA LEU A 154 -7.07 -3.80 -7.30
C LEU A 154 -6.33 -4.97 -6.64
N ILE A 155 -5.61 -5.78 -7.42
CA ILE A 155 -4.74 -6.85 -6.89
C ILE A 155 -3.64 -6.25 -6.00
N ARG A 156 -2.94 -5.20 -6.45
CA ARG A 156 -1.89 -4.51 -5.66
C ARG A 156 -2.45 -4.01 -4.34
N ILE A 157 -3.63 -3.39 -4.36
CA ILE A 157 -4.31 -2.92 -3.13
C ILE A 157 -4.63 -4.13 -2.23
N ALA A 158 -5.24 -5.18 -2.77
CA ALA A 158 -5.61 -6.36 -2.00
C ALA A 158 -4.40 -7.01 -1.32
N LEU A 159 -3.29 -7.19 -2.03
CA LEU A 159 -2.05 -7.74 -1.48
C LEU A 159 -1.44 -6.83 -0.40
N SER A 160 -1.54 -5.52 -0.55
CA SER A 160 -1.01 -4.57 0.43
C SER A 160 -1.78 -4.55 1.75
N LEU A 161 -3.09 -4.85 1.69
CA LEU A 161 -3.95 -4.94 2.88
C LEU A 161 -3.75 -6.24 3.67
N HIS A 162 -3.17 -7.25 3.03
CA HIS A 162 -2.86 -8.54 3.64
C HIS A 162 -1.35 -8.81 3.58
N PRO A 163 -0.53 -8.00 4.26
CA PRO A 163 0.91 -8.18 4.18
C PRO A 163 1.27 -9.58 4.66
N ALA A 164 2.06 -10.28 3.86
CA ALA A 164 2.64 -11.54 4.27
C ALA A 164 3.47 -11.29 5.53
N HIS A 165 3.13 -11.93 6.63
CA HIS A 165 3.86 -11.76 7.88
C HIS A 165 5.33 -12.14 7.67
N ARG A 166 6.22 -11.17 7.80
CA ARG A 166 7.68 -11.37 7.88
C ARG A 166 8.10 -11.73 9.28
#